data_9e20c66dbdd5a15af117aa9be450ca5a
#
_entry.id   9e20c66dbdd5a15af117aa9be450ca5a
#
_cell.length_a   1.000
_cell.length_b   1.000
_cell.length_c   1.000
_cell.angle_alpha   90.00
_cell.angle_beta   90.00
_cell.angle_gamma   90.00
#
_symmetry.space_group_name_H-M   'P 1'
#
loop_
_entity.id
_entity.type
_entity.pdbx_description
1 polymer ?
#
loop_
_entity_poly.entity_id
_entity_poly.type
_entity_poly.pdbx_seq_one_letter_code
_entity_poly.pdbx_strand_id
1 'polypeptide(L)'
;MDTLKRRMEQLLNGRFEYEVPKLTLSDAQINLTTNEGENVRGELHVAAEDNRRIKGMTMSSNRRVLLAKEKFSGTTVCIPYGLDVKGLSAGDTVDGVITINSNLGEYQVPVHAVITDDGIQTSRGAIDSLEAFIKLAESDYREAFRLYTSESFLKVLQGENPSYESLYRGMSQNPVTYQHMEEFLIGTGKKEPVTLRLEKTEQTWDHLDTTVKDCLNLYKSTWGYTHMEVEVTGDFLEVEKKVITNEDFIGSVYGLEYLIRKEKLGNGRKYGQIRIK
;
A
#
# COMPACT_ATOMS: atom_id res chain seq x y z
N MET A 1 19.82 -17.60 -14.43
CA MET A 1 20.13 -18.58 -15.51
C MET A 1 19.16 -19.77 -15.55
N ASP A 2 18.51 -20.07 -14.44
CA ASP A 2 17.58 -21.23 -14.30
C ASP A 2 16.25 -21.09 -15.06
N THR A 3 15.68 -19.90 -15.11
CA THR A 3 14.41 -19.64 -15.82
C THR A 3 14.49 -19.86 -17.32
N LEU A 4 15.64 -19.59 -17.94
CA LEU A 4 15.87 -19.77 -19.37
C LEU A 4 16.04 -21.25 -19.73
N LYS A 5 16.75 -22.03 -18.90
CA LYS A 5 16.90 -23.47 -19.05
C LYS A 5 15.57 -24.19 -18.88
N ARG A 6 14.80 -23.85 -17.86
CA ARG A 6 13.46 -24.39 -17.61
C ARG A 6 12.48 -24.09 -18.76
N ARG A 7 12.57 -22.89 -19.34
CA ARG A 7 11.80 -22.50 -20.54
C ARG A 7 12.18 -23.30 -21.78
N MET A 8 13.47 -23.53 -21.98
CA MET A 8 13.95 -24.36 -23.10
C MET A 8 13.51 -25.82 -22.94
N GLU A 9 13.56 -26.38 -21.75
CA GLU A 9 13.10 -27.75 -21.47
C GLU A 9 11.58 -27.88 -21.65
N GLN A 10 10.78 -26.88 -21.26
CA GLN A 10 9.35 -26.85 -21.49
C GLN A 10 9.01 -26.74 -22.97
N LEU A 11 9.74 -25.93 -23.74
CA LEU A 11 9.63 -25.83 -25.20
C LEU A 11 9.96 -27.16 -25.91
N LEU A 12 11.02 -27.83 -25.48
CA LEU A 12 11.42 -29.12 -26.02
C LEU A 12 10.43 -30.25 -25.75
N ASN A 13 9.67 -30.13 -24.63
CA ASN A 13 8.65 -31.09 -24.22
C ASN A 13 7.24 -30.74 -24.71
N GLY A 14 7.08 -29.73 -25.59
CA GLY A 14 5.80 -29.33 -26.16
C GLY A 14 4.80 -28.74 -25.17
N ARG A 15 5.26 -28.33 -23.97
CA ARG A 15 4.43 -27.68 -22.96
C ARG A 15 4.62 -26.17 -23.04
N PHE A 16 3.59 -25.46 -23.48
CA PHE A 16 3.58 -23.99 -23.66
C PHE A 16 2.91 -23.26 -22.49
N GLU A 17 2.87 -23.84 -21.31
CA GLU A 17 2.31 -23.15 -20.14
C GLU A 17 3.32 -22.13 -19.60
N TYR A 18 3.14 -20.90 -20.03
CA TYR A 18 3.77 -19.74 -19.38
C TYR A 18 2.93 -19.36 -18.15
N GLU A 19 3.44 -19.61 -16.97
CA GLU A 19 2.94 -18.91 -15.79
C GLU A 19 3.30 -17.43 -15.96
N VAL A 20 2.35 -16.66 -16.46
CA VAL A 20 2.47 -15.20 -16.47
C VAL A 20 2.26 -14.74 -15.02
N PRO A 21 3.24 -14.06 -14.41
CA PRO A 21 3.05 -13.54 -13.05
C PRO A 21 1.81 -12.65 -13.03
N LYS A 22 1.02 -12.78 -11.98
CA LYS A 22 -0.21 -12.01 -11.81
C LYS A 22 0.08 -10.67 -11.14
N LEU A 23 -0.85 -9.74 -11.27
CA LEU A 23 -0.86 -8.55 -10.46
C LEU A 23 -1.45 -8.87 -9.08
N THR A 24 -0.83 -8.32 -8.06
CA THR A 24 -1.39 -8.21 -6.72
C THR A 24 -2.01 -6.83 -6.58
N LEU A 25 -3.25 -6.79 -6.15
CA LEU A 25 -4.02 -5.57 -5.92
C LEU A 25 -4.30 -5.44 -4.43
N SER A 26 -4.23 -4.22 -3.90
CA SER A 26 -4.57 -3.95 -2.50
C SER A 26 -6.05 -4.21 -2.21
N ASP A 27 -6.91 -4.03 -3.21
CA ASP A 27 -8.36 -4.21 -3.10
C ASP A 27 -8.87 -5.00 -4.29
N ALA A 28 -9.61 -6.07 -4.03
CA ALA A 28 -10.32 -6.83 -5.07
C ALA A 28 -11.62 -6.11 -5.50
N GLN A 29 -12.18 -5.29 -4.59
CA GLN A 29 -13.36 -4.46 -4.78
C GLN A 29 -13.25 -3.22 -3.90
N ILE A 30 -13.74 -2.09 -4.39
CA ILE A 30 -13.77 -0.81 -3.65
C ILE A 30 -15.23 -0.53 -3.27
N ASN A 31 -15.51 -0.54 -1.96
CA ASN A 31 -16.81 -0.13 -1.40
C ASN A 31 -16.63 1.21 -0.69
N LEU A 32 -17.46 2.18 -1.05
CA LEU A 32 -17.42 3.53 -0.51
C LEU A 32 -18.78 3.89 0.09
N THR A 33 -18.75 4.56 1.22
CA THR A 33 -19.93 5.25 1.77
C THR A 33 -19.54 6.69 2.00
N THR A 34 -20.37 7.62 1.55
CA THR A 34 -20.10 9.06 1.68
C THR A 34 -21.40 9.81 1.82
N ASN A 35 -21.33 11.00 2.40
CA ASN A 35 -22.51 11.85 2.54
C ASN A 35 -22.78 12.67 1.28
N GLU A 36 -24.02 13.17 1.19
CA GLU A 36 -24.39 14.10 0.14
C GLU A 36 -23.44 15.30 0.09
N GLY A 37 -22.91 15.58 -1.12
CA GLY A 37 -21.97 16.68 -1.37
C GLY A 37 -20.53 16.41 -0.99
N GLU A 38 -20.16 15.25 -0.43
CA GLU A 38 -18.83 14.93 0.05
C GLU A 38 -18.06 14.03 -0.92
N ASN A 39 -17.03 14.57 -1.55
CA ASN A 39 -16.14 13.80 -2.42
C ASN A 39 -15.20 12.92 -1.59
N VAL A 40 -15.12 11.65 -1.95
CA VAL A 40 -14.24 10.65 -1.31
C VAL A 40 -13.05 10.37 -2.20
N ARG A 41 -11.88 10.11 -1.58
CA ARG A 41 -10.66 9.71 -2.25
C ARG A 41 -10.07 8.45 -1.61
N GLY A 42 -9.30 7.70 -2.39
CA GLY A 42 -8.59 6.53 -1.93
C GLY A 42 -7.40 6.22 -2.83
N GLU A 43 -6.66 5.19 -2.47
CA GLU A 43 -5.49 4.72 -3.21
C GLU A 43 -5.61 3.21 -3.46
N LEU A 44 -5.38 2.80 -4.70
CA LEU A 44 -5.29 1.40 -5.10
C LEU A 44 -3.81 1.09 -5.39
N HIS A 45 -3.24 0.17 -4.61
CA HIS A 45 -1.87 -0.25 -4.81
C HIS A 45 -1.81 -1.48 -5.72
N VAL A 46 -0.88 -1.45 -6.66
CA VAL A 46 -0.71 -2.48 -7.68
C VAL A 46 0.76 -2.88 -7.76
N ALA A 47 1.04 -4.17 -7.68
CA ALA A 47 2.38 -4.73 -7.84
C ALA A 47 2.33 -6.05 -8.61
N ALA A 48 3.46 -6.50 -9.14
CA ALA A 48 3.57 -7.86 -9.66
C ALA A 48 3.95 -8.83 -8.53
N GLU A 49 3.42 -10.05 -8.53
CA GLU A 49 3.77 -11.09 -7.55
C GLU A 49 5.28 -11.36 -7.46
N ASP A 50 5.99 -11.21 -8.56
CA ASP A 50 7.44 -11.42 -8.63
C ASP A 50 8.25 -10.13 -8.54
N ASN A 51 7.66 -9.02 -8.10
CA ASN A 51 8.27 -7.71 -7.93
C ASN A 51 8.93 -7.13 -9.20
N ARG A 52 8.55 -7.63 -10.40
CA ARG A 52 9.02 -7.01 -11.65
C ARG A 52 8.37 -5.65 -11.88
N ARG A 53 9.01 -4.85 -12.69
CA ARG A 53 8.45 -3.57 -13.11
C ARG A 53 7.21 -3.77 -13.96
N ILE A 54 6.11 -3.20 -13.52
CA ILE A 54 4.85 -3.13 -14.26
C ILE A 54 4.75 -1.77 -14.97
N LYS A 55 4.07 -1.77 -16.10
CA LYS A 55 3.68 -0.56 -16.83
C LYS A 55 2.32 -0.78 -17.45
N GLY A 56 1.53 0.24 -17.51
CA GLY A 56 0.19 0.12 -18.04
C GLY A 56 -0.59 1.42 -17.99
N MET A 57 -1.90 1.27 -18.14
CA MET A 57 -2.86 2.36 -18.05
C MET A 57 -4.09 1.93 -17.25
N THR A 58 -4.74 2.92 -16.67
CA THR A 58 -5.97 2.75 -15.91
C THR A 58 -7.10 3.51 -16.58
N MET A 59 -8.29 2.94 -16.56
CA MET A 59 -9.51 3.57 -17.06
C MET A 59 -10.65 3.28 -16.08
N SER A 60 -11.60 4.20 -16.00
CA SER A 60 -12.85 4.01 -15.27
C SER A 60 -14.01 3.87 -16.24
N SER A 61 -14.93 2.93 -15.95
CA SER A 61 -16.17 2.78 -16.71
C SER A 61 -17.22 3.83 -16.36
N ASN A 62 -17.06 4.51 -15.21
CA ASN A 62 -17.98 5.55 -14.74
C ASN A 62 -17.24 6.87 -14.58
N ARG A 63 -17.78 7.94 -15.17
CA ARG A 63 -17.18 9.30 -15.14
C ARG A 63 -17.08 9.89 -13.74
N ARG A 64 -17.88 9.41 -12.78
CA ARG A 64 -17.86 9.85 -11.38
C ARG A 64 -16.69 9.20 -10.60
N VAL A 65 -16.17 8.07 -11.07
CA VAL A 65 -14.97 7.44 -10.51
C VAL A 65 -13.76 8.06 -11.21
N LEU A 66 -13.16 9.03 -10.54
CA LEU A 66 -12.02 9.81 -11.03
C LEU A 66 -10.71 9.08 -10.77
N LEU A 67 -9.82 9.06 -11.74
CA LEU A 67 -8.48 8.50 -11.61
C LEU A 67 -7.45 9.62 -11.77
N ALA A 68 -6.57 9.77 -10.80
CA ALA A 68 -5.53 10.82 -10.85
C ALA A 68 -4.40 10.49 -11.83
N LYS A 69 -4.25 9.22 -12.22
CA LYS A 69 -3.23 8.76 -13.18
C LYS A 69 -3.84 7.81 -14.20
N GLU A 70 -3.72 8.16 -15.47
CA GLU A 70 -4.11 7.27 -16.59
C GLU A 70 -3.01 6.29 -16.97
N LYS A 71 -1.75 6.64 -16.78
CA LYS A 71 -0.58 5.81 -17.10
C LYS A 71 0.30 5.60 -15.89
N PHE A 72 0.85 4.41 -15.76
CA PHE A 72 1.74 4.07 -14.67
C PHE A 72 2.94 3.24 -15.10
N SER A 73 4.02 3.32 -14.31
CA SER A 73 5.18 2.45 -14.43
C SER A 73 5.95 2.43 -13.12
N GLY A 74 6.22 1.25 -12.58
CA GLY A 74 6.94 1.06 -11.31
C GLY A 74 7.00 -0.42 -10.93
N THR A 75 7.64 -0.77 -9.85
CA THR A 75 7.58 -2.10 -9.21
C THR A 75 6.34 -2.21 -8.33
N THR A 76 6.07 -1.17 -7.57
CA THR A 76 4.80 -0.93 -6.88
C THR A 76 4.24 0.40 -7.38
N VAL A 77 2.96 0.42 -7.69
CA VAL A 77 2.27 1.59 -8.24
C VAL A 77 1.08 1.92 -7.36
N CYS A 78 1.00 3.17 -6.94
CA CYS A 78 -0.18 3.75 -6.32
C CYS A 78 -1.03 4.44 -7.40
N ILE A 79 -2.30 4.09 -7.47
CA ILE A 79 -3.31 4.66 -8.34
C ILE A 79 -4.33 5.40 -7.46
N PRO A 80 -4.17 6.70 -7.24
CA PRO A 80 -5.15 7.49 -6.51
C PRO A 80 -6.45 7.57 -7.29
N TYR A 81 -7.56 7.36 -6.60
CA TYR A 81 -8.90 7.50 -7.16
C TYR A 81 -9.77 8.40 -6.30
N GLY A 82 -10.87 8.90 -6.86
CA GLY A 82 -11.86 9.67 -6.15
C GLY A 82 -13.25 9.41 -6.68
N LEU A 83 -14.27 9.82 -5.90
CA LEU A 83 -15.66 9.78 -6.30
C LEU A 83 -16.20 11.22 -6.37
N ASP A 84 -16.70 11.61 -7.54
CA ASP A 84 -17.45 12.86 -7.71
C ASP A 84 -18.92 12.61 -7.38
N VAL A 85 -19.36 13.16 -6.26
CA VAL A 85 -20.74 13.03 -5.76
C VAL A 85 -21.62 14.24 -6.10
N LYS A 86 -21.13 15.19 -6.89
CA LYS A 86 -21.88 16.39 -7.23
C LYS A 86 -23.23 16.07 -7.86
N GLY A 87 -24.31 16.58 -7.21
CA GLY A 87 -25.68 16.38 -7.67
C GLY A 87 -26.24 14.98 -7.43
N LEU A 88 -25.61 14.19 -6.54
CA LEU A 88 -26.18 12.98 -5.97
C LEU A 88 -26.83 13.30 -4.63
N SER A 89 -27.89 12.59 -4.30
CA SER A 89 -28.63 12.67 -3.04
C SER A 89 -28.49 11.39 -2.23
N ALA A 90 -28.82 11.49 -0.93
CA ALA A 90 -28.86 10.34 -0.05
C ALA A 90 -29.75 9.21 -0.63
N GLY A 91 -29.24 7.99 -0.61
CA GLY A 91 -29.85 6.81 -1.23
C GLY A 91 -29.38 6.53 -2.66
N ASP A 92 -28.72 7.48 -3.33
CA ASP A 92 -28.11 7.24 -4.64
C ASP A 92 -26.91 6.29 -4.52
N THR A 93 -26.68 5.51 -5.57
CA THR A 93 -25.52 4.63 -5.68
C THR A 93 -24.72 4.95 -6.94
N VAL A 94 -23.41 4.73 -6.87
CA VAL A 94 -22.53 4.86 -8.01
C VAL A 94 -21.78 3.55 -8.18
N ASP A 95 -22.05 2.87 -9.30
CA ASP A 95 -21.36 1.65 -9.68
C ASP A 95 -20.41 1.92 -10.84
N GLY A 96 -19.22 1.35 -10.76
CA GLY A 96 -18.21 1.46 -11.78
C GLY A 96 -17.18 0.35 -11.71
N VAL A 97 -16.25 0.34 -12.67
CA VAL A 97 -15.13 -0.59 -12.71
C VAL A 97 -13.87 0.18 -13.06
N ILE A 98 -12.83 0.03 -12.26
CA ILE A 98 -11.48 0.48 -12.60
C ILE A 98 -10.82 -0.65 -13.37
N THR A 99 -10.52 -0.43 -14.64
CA THR A 99 -9.79 -1.37 -15.49
C THR A 99 -8.31 -1.01 -15.48
N ILE A 100 -7.47 -1.97 -15.16
CA ILE A 100 -6.01 -1.86 -15.13
C ILE A 100 -5.47 -2.72 -16.28
N ASN A 101 -5.05 -2.07 -17.36
CA ASN A 101 -4.38 -2.72 -18.48
C ASN A 101 -2.88 -2.62 -18.31
N SER A 102 -2.21 -3.76 -18.12
CA SER A 102 -0.78 -3.81 -17.88
C SER A 102 -0.06 -4.79 -18.80
N ASN A 103 1.27 -4.76 -18.76
CA ASN A 103 2.12 -5.78 -19.42
C ASN A 103 1.96 -7.20 -18.83
N LEU A 104 1.17 -7.38 -17.76
CA LEU A 104 0.85 -8.67 -17.12
C LEU A 104 -0.62 -9.08 -17.31
N GLY A 105 -1.38 -8.34 -18.11
CA GLY A 105 -2.78 -8.61 -18.41
C GLY A 105 -3.72 -7.49 -17.96
N GLU A 106 -5.01 -7.76 -18.15
CA GLU A 106 -6.10 -6.87 -17.76
C GLU A 106 -6.71 -7.34 -16.43
N TYR A 107 -6.95 -6.38 -15.55
CA TYR A 107 -7.56 -6.59 -14.24
C TYR A 107 -8.68 -5.58 -14.05
N GLN A 108 -9.74 -6.01 -13.38
CA GLN A 108 -10.92 -5.19 -13.14
C GLN A 108 -11.19 -5.13 -11.64
N VAL A 109 -11.34 -3.92 -11.12
CA VAL A 109 -11.69 -3.66 -9.72
C VAL A 109 -13.06 -2.98 -9.71
N PRO A 110 -14.12 -3.70 -9.29
CA PRO A 110 -15.44 -3.10 -9.13
C PRO A 110 -15.40 -2.00 -8.07
N VAL A 111 -16.13 -0.92 -8.32
CA VAL A 111 -16.34 0.18 -7.39
C VAL A 111 -17.85 0.28 -7.14
N HIS A 112 -18.24 0.22 -5.88
CA HIS A 112 -19.61 0.44 -5.43
C HIS A 112 -19.60 1.55 -4.37
N ALA A 113 -20.37 2.60 -4.59
CA ALA A 113 -20.49 3.70 -3.64
C ALA A 113 -21.95 3.97 -3.32
N VAL A 114 -22.22 4.24 -2.04
CA VAL A 114 -23.55 4.60 -1.52
C VAL A 114 -23.48 6.00 -0.94
N ILE A 115 -24.45 6.85 -1.31
CA ILE A 115 -24.59 8.19 -0.77
C ILE A 115 -25.57 8.14 0.41
N THR A 116 -25.18 8.69 1.55
CA THR A 116 -25.99 8.71 2.78
C THR A 116 -26.26 10.13 3.26
N ASP A 117 -27.24 10.26 4.13
CA ASP A 117 -27.57 11.53 4.83
C ASP A 117 -27.17 11.47 6.33
N ASP A 118 -26.55 10.37 6.75
CA ASP A 118 -26.31 10.06 8.16
C ASP A 118 -24.98 10.60 8.68
N GLY A 119 -24.70 11.90 8.61
CA GLY A 119 -23.48 12.48 9.21
C GLY A 119 -22.20 11.66 8.92
N ILE A 120 -21.15 11.82 9.73
CA ILE A 120 -19.91 11.07 9.54
C ILE A 120 -20.05 9.67 10.15
N GLN A 121 -20.62 8.73 9.39
CA GLN A 121 -20.72 7.33 9.79
C GLN A 121 -19.53 6.52 9.24
N THR A 122 -19.01 5.63 10.07
CA THR A 122 -17.93 4.71 9.71
C THR A 122 -18.28 3.29 10.15
N SER A 123 -17.47 2.31 9.75
CA SER A 123 -17.61 0.92 10.19
C SER A 123 -17.53 0.75 11.72
N ARG A 124 -16.97 1.74 12.42
CA ARG A 124 -16.78 1.79 13.88
C ARG A 124 -17.77 2.74 14.59
N GLY A 125 -18.75 3.26 13.87
CA GLY A 125 -19.74 4.21 14.39
C GLY A 125 -19.51 5.64 13.93
N ALA A 126 -20.23 6.58 14.53
CA ALA A 126 -20.12 8.00 14.21
C ALA A 126 -18.79 8.58 14.70
N ILE A 127 -18.16 9.38 13.85
CA ILE A 127 -16.95 10.15 14.19
C ILE A 127 -17.33 11.61 14.40
N ASP A 128 -17.21 12.06 15.64
CA ASP A 128 -17.57 13.40 16.11
C ASP A 128 -16.40 14.19 16.73
N SER A 129 -15.24 13.55 16.87
CA SER A 129 -14.07 14.11 17.53
C SER A 129 -12.77 13.57 16.95
N LEU A 130 -11.69 14.31 17.14
CA LEU A 130 -10.34 13.87 16.75
C LEU A 130 -9.92 12.57 17.46
N GLU A 131 -10.37 12.36 18.70
CA GLU A 131 -10.08 11.14 19.44
C GLU A 131 -10.77 9.92 18.81
N ALA A 132 -12.04 10.06 18.39
CA ALA A 132 -12.77 9.03 17.67
C ALA A 132 -12.10 8.72 16.32
N PHE A 133 -11.63 9.75 15.61
CA PHE A 133 -10.88 9.59 14.38
C PHE A 133 -9.56 8.83 14.58
N ILE A 134 -8.81 9.12 15.64
CA ILE A 134 -7.56 8.41 15.96
C ILE A 134 -7.83 6.92 16.22
N LYS A 135 -8.88 6.58 16.96
CA LYS A 135 -9.30 5.19 17.18
C LYS A 135 -9.70 4.49 15.89
N LEU A 136 -10.35 5.21 14.97
CA LEU A 136 -10.63 4.69 13.64
C LEU A 136 -9.33 4.44 12.89
N ALA A 137 -8.39 5.39 12.86
CA ALA A 137 -7.11 5.26 12.17
C ALA A 137 -6.24 4.12 12.71
N GLU A 138 -6.29 3.84 14.00
CA GLU A 138 -5.62 2.71 14.62
C GLU A 138 -6.22 1.36 14.18
N SER A 139 -7.53 1.30 14.02
CA SER A 139 -8.27 0.07 13.68
C SER A 139 -8.44 -0.16 12.19
N ASP A 140 -8.68 0.90 11.42
CA ASP A 140 -8.82 0.89 9.96
C ASP A 140 -8.23 2.16 9.35
N TYR A 141 -6.95 2.08 9.02
CA TYR A 141 -6.21 3.22 8.48
C TYR A 141 -6.74 3.68 7.11
N ARG A 142 -7.30 2.77 6.30
CA ARG A 142 -7.86 3.10 4.99
C ARG A 142 -9.17 3.86 5.12
N GLU A 143 -10.06 3.41 6.00
CA GLU A 143 -11.31 4.11 6.26
C GLU A 143 -11.04 5.50 6.86
N ALA A 144 -10.11 5.60 7.80
CA ALA A 144 -9.68 6.88 8.34
C ALA A 144 -9.12 7.81 7.26
N PHE A 145 -8.34 7.28 6.31
CA PHE A 145 -7.84 8.09 5.20
C PHE A 145 -8.96 8.61 4.29
N ARG A 146 -9.98 7.81 4.02
CA ARG A 146 -11.16 8.27 3.26
C ARG A 146 -11.85 9.42 3.97
N LEU A 147 -12.05 9.31 5.29
CA LEU A 147 -12.60 10.40 6.10
C LEU A 147 -11.68 11.62 6.11
N TYR A 148 -10.38 11.43 6.30
CA TYR A 148 -9.38 12.51 6.29
C TYR A 148 -9.40 13.33 4.99
N THR A 149 -9.66 12.67 3.85
CA THR A 149 -9.72 13.31 2.53
C THR A 149 -11.10 13.86 2.18
N SER A 150 -12.11 13.64 3.00
CA SER A 150 -13.46 14.16 2.80
C SER A 150 -13.60 15.60 3.29
N GLU A 151 -14.55 16.34 2.71
CA GLU A 151 -14.88 17.69 3.18
C GLU A 151 -15.45 17.71 4.61
N SER A 152 -16.03 16.59 5.04
CA SER A 152 -16.53 16.39 6.40
C SER A 152 -15.47 16.39 7.47
N PHE A 153 -14.21 16.11 7.13
CA PHE A 153 -13.15 16.00 8.14
C PHE A 153 -12.99 17.27 8.97
N LEU A 154 -13.28 18.44 8.40
CA LEU A 154 -13.28 19.69 9.14
C LEU A 154 -14.29 19.70 10.31
N LYS A 155 -15.39 18.93 10.22
CA LYS A 155 -16.35 18.79 11.31
C LYS A 155 -15.75 18.04 12.50
N VAL A 156 -14.86 17.09 12.24
CA VAL A 156 -14.12 16.35 13.28
C VAL A 156 -13.20 17.26 14.09
N LEU A 157 -12.73 18.36 13.48
CA LEU A 157 -11.86 19.34 14.12
C LEU A 157 -12.63 20.49 14.81
N GLN A 158 -13.95 20.54 14.69
CA GLN A 158 -14.78 21.55 15.35
C GLN A 158 -14.73 21.36 16.87
N GLY A 159 -14.37 22.42 17.58
CA GLY A 159 -14.21 22.38 19.03
C GLY A 159 -12.84 21.87 19.53
N GLU A 160 -12.01 21.42 18.65
CA GLU A 160 -10.61 21.05 18.93
C GLU A 160 -9.69 22.28 18.91
N ASN A 161 -8.40 22.07 19.14
CA ASN A 161 -7.41 23.16 19.08
C ASN A 161 -7.37 23.79 17.67
N PRO A 162 -7.56 25.12 17.55
CA PRO A 162 -7.56 25.81 16.25
C PRO A 162 -6.31 25.59 15.40
N SER A 163 -5.17 25.23 16.01
CA SER A 163 -3.95 24.89 15.28
C SER A 163 -4.10 23.63 14.44
N TYR A 164 -4.99 22.68 14.81
CA TYR A 164 -5.20 21.45 14.09
C TYR A 164 -5.87 21.67 12.74
N GLU A 165 -6.78 22.63 12.64
CA GLU A 165 -7.36 22.99 11.35
C GLU A 165 -6.31 23.59 10.41
N SER A 166 -5.43 24.45 10.92
CA SER A 166 -4.32 25.02 10.14
C SER A 166 -3.35 23.94 9.68
N LEU A 167 -3.02 22.99 10.55
CA LEU A 167 -2.18 21.83 10.24
C LEU A 167 -2.82 20.96 9.16
N TYR A 168 -4.10 20.63 9.32
CA TYR A 168 -4.86 19.85 8.34
C TYR A 168 -4.86 20.53 6.96
N ARG A 169 -5.13 21.83 6.89
CA ARG A 169 -5.13 22.58 5.63
C ARG A 169 -3.76 22.57 4.95
N GLY A 170 -2.67 22.56 5.74
CA GLY A 170 -1.31 22.40 5.21
C GLY A 170 -1.03 21.01 4.65
N MET A 171 -1.52 19.96 5.31
CA MET A 171 -1.27 18.56 4.95
C MET A 171 -2.27 17.99 3.94
N SER A 172 -3.45 18.62 3.78
CA SER A 172 -4.51 18.14 2.87
C SER A 172 -4.42 18.70 1.45
N GLN A 173 -3.31 19.30 1.07
CA GLN A 173 -3.09 19.79 -0.30
C GLN A 173 -2.92 18.62 -1.29
N ASN A 174 -3.45 18.78 -2.50
CA ASN A 174 -3.39 17.75 -3.51
C ASN A 174 -1.98 17.56 -4.09
N PRO A 175 -1.53 16.30 -4.31
CA PRO A 175 -2.24 15.04 -3.97
C PRO A 175 -2.08 14.70 -2.47
N VAL A 176 -3.17 14.35 -1.81
CA VAL A 176 -3.14 13.85 -0.42
C VAL A 176 -2.72 12.39 -0.42
N THR A 177 -1.83 12.01 0.51
CA THR A 177 -1.30 10.64 0.65
C THR A 177 -1.50 10.15 2.08
N TYR A 178 -1.34 8.86 2.30
CA TYR A 178 -1.30 8.26 3.65
C TYR A 178 -0.22 8.89 4.53
N GLN A 179 0.91 9.29 3.93
CA GLN A 179 1.98 9.98 4.65
C GLN A 179 1.50 11.32 5.22
N HIS A 180 0.74 12.11 4.46
CA HIS A 180 0.19 13.38 4.93
C HIS A 180 -0.76 13.20 6.11
N MET A 181 -1.59 12.16 6.10
CA MET A 181 -2.44 11.83 7.24
C MET A 181 -1.60 11.40 8.45
N GLU A 182 -0.54 10.61 8.25
CA GLU A 182 0.39 10.22 9.31
C GLU A 182 1.06 11.44 9.95
N GLU A 183 1.58 12.34 9.12
CA GLU A 183 2.22 13.60 9.56
C GLU A 183 1.24 14.51 10.30
N PHE A 184 -0.03 14.57 9.85
CA PHE A 184 -1.08 15.27 10.57
C PHE A 184 -1.30 14.68 11.96
N LEU A 185 -1.49 13.35 12.07
CA LEU A 185 -1.70 12.68 13.35
C LEU A 185 -0.55 12.91 14.33
N ILE A 186 0.68 12.85 13.84
CA ILE A 186 1.89 13.15 14.64
C ILE A 186 1.90 14.63 15.04
N GLY A 187 1.60 15.53 14.11
CA GLY A 187 1.59 16.98 14.34
C GLY A 187 0.54 17.45 15.35
N THR A 188 -0.55 16.69 15.55
CA THR A 188 -1.52 16.95 16.63
C THR A 188 -0.98 16.59 18.02
N GLY A 189 0.16 15.91 18.10
CA GLY A 189 0.73 15.39 19.34
C GLY A 189 -0.05 14.21 19.96
N LYS A 190 -1.02 13.66 19.22
CA LYS A 190 -1.86 12.55 19.67
C LYS A 190 -1.33 11.19 19.23
N LYS A 191 -0.32 11.17 18.35
CA LYS A 191 0.31 9.97 17.83
C LYS A 191 1.84 10.14 17.81
N GLU A 192 2.53 9.09 18.22
CA GLU A 192 3.99 9.04 18.09
C GLU A 192 4.40 8.53 16.70
N PRO A 193 5.55 9.00 16.18
CA PRO A 193 6.12 8.49 14.94
C PRO A 193 6.39 6.99 15.02
N VAL A 194 6.15 6.27 13.94
CA VAL A 194 6.54 4.87 13.82
C VAL A 194 8.06 4.80 13.73
N THR A 195 8.68 4.08 14.66
CA THR A 195 10.10 3.74 14.59
C THR A 195 10.26 2.25 14.33
N LEU A 196 11.34 1.88 13.64
CA LEU A 196 11.64 0.52 13.26
C LEU A 196 12.90 0.04 13.94
N ARG A 197 12.89 -1.20 14.37
CA ARG A 197 14.02 -1.90 14.96
C ARG A 197 14.21 -3.25 14.28
N LEU A 198 15.44 -3.54 13.90
CA LEU A 198 15.84 -4.86 13.42
C LEU A 198 16.17 -5.76 14.61
N GLU A 199 15.86 -7.04 14.51
CA GLU A 199 16.27 -8.05 15.48
C GLU A 199 17.79 -8.16 15.53
N LYS A 200 18.42 -8.19 14.36
CA LYS A 200 19.87 -8.31 14.17
C LYS A 200 20.33 -7.30 13.14
N THR A 201 21.46 -6.67 13.39
CA THR A 201 22.11 -5.73 12.45
C THR A 201 23.29 -6.34 11.72
N GLU A 202 23.83 -7.44 12.24
CA GLU A 202 24.93 -8.20 11.64
C GLU A 202 24.72 -9.69 11.83
N GLN A 203 25.13 -10.47 10.84
CA GLN A 203 25.15 -11.91 10.89
C GLN A 203 26.36 -12.46 10.12
N THR A 204 27.04 -13.42 10.73
CA THR A 204 28.22 -14.06 10.13
C THR A 204 27.95 -15.55 9.96
N TRP A 205 28.41 -16.08 8.84
CA TRP A 205 28.32 -17.49 8.49
C TRP A 205 29.75 -18.00 8.20
N ASP A 206 30.26 -18.93 9.00
CA ASP A 206 31.62 -19.41 8.85
C ASP A 206 31.78 -20.36 7.66
N HIS A 207 30.82 -21.26 7.44
CA HIS A 207 30.74 -22.17 6.31
C HIS A 207 29.33 -22.30 5.76
N LEU A 208 29.21 -22.22 4.45
CA LEU A 208 27.95 -22.40 3.74
C LEU A 208 28.10 -23.48 2.67
N ASP A 209 27.62 -24.68 2.97
CA ASP A 209 27.66 -25.82 2.04
C ASP A 209 26.45 -25.86 1.10
N THR A 210 25.36 -25.22 1.50
CA THR A 210 24.12 -25.12 0.72
C THR A 210 23.61 -23.69 0.71
N THR A 211 22.67 -23.39 -0.19
CA THR A 211 21.89 -22.14 -0.14
C THR A 211 21.09 -22.09 1.16
N VAL A 212 21.19 -20.98 1.87
CA VAL A 212 20.51 -20.77 3.15
C VAL A 212 19.34 -19.83 2.93
N LYS A 213 18.17 -20.22 3.46
CA LYS A 213 17.01 -19.35 3.64
C LYS A 213 16.93 -18.99 5.11
N ASP A 214 16.86 -17.68 5.40
CA ASP A 214 16.74 -17.17 6.76
C ASP A 214 15.79 -15.97 6.78
N CYS A 215 15.45 -15.48 7.96
CA CYS A 215 14.49 -14.43 8.17
C CYS A 215 15.07 -13.33 9.06
N LEU A 216 14.83 -12.08 8.67
CA LEU A 216 15.19 -10.89 9.45
C LEU A 216 13.90 -10.27 10.01
N ASN A 217 13.74 -10.32 11.33
CA ASN A 217 12.58 -9.73 11.98
C ASN A 217 12.72 -8.20 12.15
N LEU A 218 11.72 -7.49 11.65
CA LEU A 218 11.52 -6.06 11.81
C LEU A 218 10.42 -5.83 12.84
N TYR A 219 10.65 -4.90 13.75
CA TYR A 219 9.70 -4.50 14.78
C TYR A 219 9.35 -3.04 14.62
N LYS A 220 8.07 -2.72 14.54
CA LYS A 220 7.58 -1.33 14.60
C LYS A 220 7.13 -0.97 16.01
N SER A 221 7.39 0.28 16.41
CA SER A 221 7.09 0.77 17.77
C SER A 221 5.61 0.96 18.03
N THR A 222 4.83 1.33 17.01
CA THR A 222 3.40 1.67 17.13
C THR A 222 2.68 1.42 15.80
N TRP A 223 1.37 1.59 15.80
CA TRP A 223 0.55 1.57 14.59
C TRP A 223 0.83 2.79 13.68
N GLY A 224 0.44 2.72 12.41
CA GLY A 224 0.51 3.83 11.49
C GLY A 224 1.02 3.43 10.11
N TYR A 225 1.12 4.43 9.24
CA TYR A 225 1.60 4.25 7.89
C TYR A 225 3.09 3.95 7.86
N THR A 226 3.45 2.90 7.17
CA THR A 226 4.84 2.54 6.88
C THR A 226 4.95 2.16 5.41
N HIS A 227 5.95 2.70 4.73
CA HIS A 227 6.32 2.31 3.38
C HIS A 227 7.84 2.34 3.29
N MET A 228 8.45 1.19 3.07
CA MET A 228 9.88 1.01 3.10
C MET A 228 10.36 0.31 1.85
N GLU A 229 11.47 0.77 1.29
CA GLU A 229 12.16 0.11 0.20
C GLU A 229 13.32 -0.72 0.74
N VAL A 230 13.45 -1.93 0.21
CA VAL A 230 14.53 -2.86 0.56
C VAL A 230 15.54 -2.91 -0.58
N GLU A 231 16.73 -2.43 -0.31
CA GLU A 231 17.87 -2.52 -1.21
C GLU A 231 18.82 -3.62 -0.77
N VAL A 232 19.32 -4.39 -1.72
CA VAL A 232 20.27 -5.47 -1.46
C VAL A 232 21.56 -5.22 -2.22
N THR A 233 22.68 -5.34 -1.50
CA THR A 233 24.02 -5.31 -2.07
C THR A 233 24.69 -6.66 -1.85
N GLY A 234 25.32 -7.19 -2.89
CA GLY A 234 25.89 -8.54 -2.96
C GLY A 234 25.04 -9.46 -3.84
N ASP A 235 25.65 -9.97 -4.90
CA ASP A 235 24.99 -10.80 -5.92
C ASP A 235 24.52 -12.17 -5.39
N PHE A 236 25.07 -12.61 -4.26
CA PHE A 236 24.70 -13.84 -3.57
C PHE A 236 23.51 -13.68 -2.62
N LEU A 237 23.08 -12.44 -2.35
CA LEU A 237 22.01 -12.14 -1.40
C LEU A 237 20.73 -11.74 -2.14
N GLU A 238 19.62 -12.38 -1.83
CA GLU A 238 18.32 -12.14 -2.44
C GLU A 238 17.28 -11.97 -1.33
N VAL A 239 16.35 -11.04 -1.50
CA VAL A 239 15.19 -10.86 -0.61
C VAL A 239 13.91 -11.20 -1.33
N GLU A 240 12.94 -11.74 -0.59
CA GLU A 240 11.65 -12.09 -1.13
C GLU A 240 10.87 -10.83 -1.55
N LYS A 241 10.95 -9.76 -0.75
CA LYS A 241 10.16 -8.56 -0.95
C LYS A 241 11.02 -7.31 -0.94
N LYS A 242 10.80 -6.43 -1.93
CA LYS A 242 11.55 -5.17 -2.07
C LYS A 242 10.81 -3.94 -1.55
N VAL A 243 9.54 -4.07 -1.20
CA VAL A 243 8.73 -3.01 -0.61
C VAL A 243 7.96 -3.62 0.55
N ILE A 244 8.10 -3.02 1.72
CA ILE A 244 7.42 -3.43 2.95
C ILE A 244 6.45 -2.32 3.34
N THR A 245 5.21 -2.68 3.62
CA THR A 245 4.16 -1.75 4.03
C THR A 245 3.59 -2.15 5.39
N ASN A 246 2.74 -1.31 5.97
CA ASN A 246 2.05 -1.64 7.22
C ASN A 246 1.19 -2.91 7.14
N GLU A 247 0.76 -3.32 5.95
CA GLU A 247 -0.06 -4.53 5.73
C GLU A 247 0.74 -5.82 5.86
N ASP A 248 2.06 -5.74 5.73
CA ASP A 248 2.95 -6.89 5.89
C ASP A 248 3.18 -7.28 7.35
N PHE A 249 2.93 -6.35 8.27
CA PHE A 249 3.13 -6.59 9.69
C PHE A 249 1.98 -7.38 10.31
N ILE A 250 2.31 -8.44 11.02
CA ILE A 250 1.39 -9.14 11.92
C ILE A 250 1.57 -8.52 13.31
N GLY A 251 0.62 -7.67 13.69
CA GLY A 251 0.80 -6.82 14.87
C GLY A 251 1.95 -5.83 14.68
N SER A 252 3.00 -5.96 15.48
CA SER A 252 4.19 -5.11 15.43
C SER A 252 5.39 -5.74 14.74
N VAL A 253 5.26 -6.94 14.16
CA VAL A 253 6.39 -7.73 13.64
C VAL A 253 6.18 -8.09 12.20
N TYR A 254 7.25 -7.96 11.40
CA TYR A 254 7.35 -8.50 10.04
C TYR A 254 8.66 -9.26 9.88
N GLY A 255 8.58 -10.47 9.30
CA GLY A 255 9.74 -11.28 8.95
C GLY A 255 10.11 -11.12 7.48
N LEU A 256 11.21 -10.44 7.20
CA LEU A 256 11.76 -10.34 5.84
C LEU A 256 12.58 -11.59 5.54
N GLU A 257 12.07 -12.44 4.67
CA GLU A 257 12.79 -13.61 4.20
C GLU A 257 13.91 -13.22 3.21
N TYR A 258 15.06 -13.83 3.38
CA TYR A 258 16.18 -13.67 2.48
C TYR A 258 16.89 -14.99 2.18
N LEU A 259 17.58 -15.03 1.06
CA LEU A 259 18.34 -16.18 0.58
C LEU A 259 19.81 -15.80 0.41
N ILE A 260 20.70 -16.67 0.89
CA ILE A 260 22.13 -16.64 0.59
C ILE A 260 22.41 -17.74 -0.43
N ARG A 261 22.66 -17.36 -1.68
CA ARG A 261 22.89 -18.26 -2.80
C ARG A 261 24.30 -18.82 -2.75
N LYS A 262 24.47 -20.08 -2.37
CA LYS A 262 25.77 -20.76 -2.32
C LYS A 262 26.50 -20.70 -3.64
N GLU A 263 25.81 -20.92 -4.75
CA GLU A 263 26.35 -20.94 -6.09
C GLU A 263 26.97 -19.61 -6.56
N LYS A 264 26.65 -18.51 -5.85
CA LYS A 264 27.18 -17.17 -6.14
C LYS A 264 28.30 -16.73 -5.18
N LEU A 265 28.61 -17.52 -4.16
CA LEU A 265 29.55 -17.11 -3.11
C LEU A 265 31.02 -17.22 -3.54
N GLY A 266 31.42 -18.15 -4.38
CA GLY A 266 32.82 -18.36 -4.70
C GLY A 266 33.72 -18.63 -3.46
N ASN A 267 35.04 -18.48 -3.60
CA ASN A 267 35.97 -18.63 -2.49
C ASN A 267 36.26 -17.32 -1.76
N GLY A 268 36.57 -17.40 -0.46
CA GLY A 268 36.97 -16.28 0.38
C GLY A 268 35.76 -15.59 1.05
N ARG A 269 36.07 -14.54 1.83
CA ARG A 269 35.04 -13.77 2.53
C ARG A 269 34.25 -12.91 1.56
N LYS A 270 32.93 -12.91 1.72
CA LYS A 270 31.99 -12.06 0.97
C LYS A 270 31.17 -11.22 1.94
N TYR A 271 30.85 -10.02 1.53
CA TYR A 271 30.03 -9.10 2.29
C TYR A 271 28.80 -8.72 1.49
N GLY A 272 27.66 -8.76 2.12
CA GLY A 272 26.39 -8.31 1.55
C GLY A 272 25.67 -7.42 2.54
N GLN A 273 24.74 -6.63 2.07
CA GLN A 273 23.94 -5.73 2.91
C GLN A 273 22.49 -5.71 2.44
N ILE A 274 21.58 -5.79 3.40
CA ILE A 274 20.17 -5.48 3.22
C ILE A 274 19.96 -4.11 3.88
N ARG A 275 19.55 -3.13 3.09
CA ARG A 275 19.24 -1.78 3.56
C ARG A 275 17.75 -1.55 3.43
N ILE A 276 17.14 -1.11 4.51
CA ILE A 276 15.72 -0.77 4.59
C ILE A 276 15.64 0.75 4.78
N LYS A 277 14.94 1.43 3.86
CA LYS A 277 14.79 2.89 3.81
C LYS A 277 13.32 3.28 3.94
#